data_04928c9cb7d03e47fbcb6f6913ec04fd
#
_entry.id   04928c9cb7d03e47fbcb6f6913ec04fd
#
_cell.length_a   1.000
_cell.length_b   1.000
_cell.length_c   1.000
_cell.angle_alpha   90.00
_cell.angle_beta   90.00
_cell.angle_gamma   90.00
#
_symmetry.space_group_name_H-M   'P 1'
#
loop_
_entity.id
_entity.type
_entity.pdbx_description
1 polymer ?
#
loop_
_entity_poly.entity_id
_entity_poly.type
_entity_poly.pdbx_seq_one_letter_code
_entity_poly.pdbx_strand_id
1 'polypeptide(L)'
;MAPFLPVYVHDSYVAGEGVLSAKVIGLFSVADLHGTREAARGELMRFLAEAAWYPTALLPSQGVVWTAVDRVSANAILEDGTTTVTLSFRFSEAGLIESVFVPDRGRVVKGAVIRTAWQRRFRNYERRHGMLVPMDAEVAWLLPTALNRIG
;
A
#
# COMPACT_ATOMS: atom_id res chain seq x y z
N MET A 1 5.37 -17.66 15.37
CA MET A 1 5.25 -16.91 14.12
C MET A 1 4.44 -17.76 13.14
N ALA A 2 3.19 -17.40 12.88
CA ALA A 2 2.36 -18.17 11.94
C ALA A 2 2.88 -17.98 10.51
N PRO A 3 3.09 -19.05 9.73
CA PRO A 3 3.45 -18.90 8.33
C PRO A 3 2.25 -18.31 7.56
N PHE A 4 2.50 -17.22 6.83
CA PHE A 4 1.53 -16.60 5.95
C PHE A 4 1.72 -17.16 4.54
N LEU A 5 0.62 -17.48 3.85
CA LEU A 5 0.63 -17.78 2.43
C LEU A 5 0.43 -16.47 1.65
N PRO A 6 1.47 -15.95 1.02
CA PRO A 6 1.32 -14.75 0.20
C PRO A 6 0.62 -15.10 -1.12
N VAL A 7 -0.38 -14.32 -1.47
CA VAL A 7 -0.92 -14.29 -2.84
C VAL A 7 -0.23 -13.13 -3.54
N TYR A 8 0.67 -13.43 -4.46
CA TYR A 8 1.45 -12.45 -5.20
C TYR A 8 0.67 -11.97 -6.43
N VAL A 9 0.58 -10.67 -6.58
CA VAL A 9 0.21 -10.02 -7.85
C VAL A 9 1.44 -9.22 -8.28
N HIS A 10 2.04 -9.59 -9.39
CA HIS A 10 3.18 -8.87 -9.94
C HIS A 10 2.67 -7.68 -10.76
N ASP A 11 2.97 -6.48 -10.28
CA ASP A 11 2.68 -5.24 -11.00
C ASP A 11 4.02 -4.62 -11.40
N SER A 12 4.31 -4.60 -12.71
CA SER A 12 5.51 -3.97 -13.24
C SER A 12 5.17 -2.57 -13.75
N TYR A 13 5.85 -1.57 -13.23
CA TYR A 13 5.75 -0.19 -13.70
C TYR A 13 6.71 0.06 -14.87
N VAL A 14 6.18 0.42 -16.02
CA VAL A 14 6.95 0.91 -17.18
C VAL A 14 6.72 2.41 -17.33
N ALA A 15 7.81 3.14 -17.11
CA ALA A 15 8.06 4.58 -17.22
C ALA A 15 6.94 5.52 -17.73
N GLY A 16 6.61 6.51 -16.92
CA GLY A 16 6.16 7.87 -17.30
C GLY A 16 4.69 8.04 -17.64
N GLU A 17 4.09 7.25 -18.50
CA GLU A 17 2.68 7.35 -18.88
C GLU A 17 1.77 6.42 -18.07
N GLY A 18 2.33 5.40 -17.43
CA GLY A 18 1.61 4.42 -16.65
C GLY A 18 1.03 4.95 -15.33
N VAL A 19 1.58 6.02 -14.76
CA VAL A 19 1.12 6.59 -13.48
C VAL A 19 -0.30 7.14 -13.59
N LEU A 20 -0.60 7.84 -14.65
CA LEU A 20 -1.96 8.37 -14.91
C LEU A 20 -2.94 7.25 -15.26
N SER A 21 -2.50 6.25 -16.02
CA SER A 21 -3.33 5.10 -16.40
C SER A 21 -3.60 4.17 -15.20
N ALA A 22 -2.62 3.92 -14.34
CA ALA A 22 -2.81 3.14 -13.11
C ALA A 22 -3.74 3.85 -12.13
N LYS A 23 -3.66 5.18 -12.04
CA LYS A 23 -4.56 6.00 -11.24
C LYS A 23 -6.01 5.92 -11.75
N VAL A 24 -6.19 5.91 -13.07
CA VAL A 24 -7.49 5.79 -13.74
C VAL A 24 -8.03 4.36 -13.63
N ILE A 25 -7.22 3.35 -13.88
CA ILE A 25 -7.61 1.93 -13.77
C ILE A 25 -7.92 1.55 -12.33
N GLY A 26 -7.18 2.09 -11.36
CA GLY A 26 -7.46 1.91 -9.94
C GLY A 26 -8.80 2.51 -9.50
N LEU A 27 -9.21 3.61 -10.11
CA LEU A 27 -10.52 4.24 -9.87
C LEU A 27 -11.69 3.41 -10.46
N PHE A 28 -11.48 2.73 -11.58
CA PHE A 28 -12.53 1.96 -12.24
C PHE A 28 -12.79 0.59 -11.61
N SER A 29 -11.80 -0.06 -11.01
CA SER A 29 -12.00 -1.33 -10.31
C SER A 29 -12.71 -1.20 -8.96
N VAL A 30 -12.91 0.02 -8.46
CA VAL A 30 -13.62 0.36 -7.21
C VAL A 30 -15.01 0.94 -7.50
N ALA A 31 -15.41 1.04 -8.77
CA ALA A 31 -16.69 1.63 -9.18
C ALA A 31 -17.93 1.02 -8.49
N ASP A 32 -17.87 -0.26 -8.13
CA ASP A 32 -18.96 -0.95 -7.43
C ASP A 32 -19.02 -0.68 -5.91
N LEU A 33 -17.99 0.00 -5.35
CA LEU A 33 -17.89 0.33 -3.93
C LEU A 33 -17.98 1.84 -3.67
N HIS A 34 -18.23 2.64 -4.70
CA HIS A 34 -18.37 4.09 -4.56
C HIS A 34 -19.45 4.46 -3.54
N GLY A 35 -19.03 5.22 -2.52
CA GLY A 35 -19.90 5.78 -1.51
C GLY A 35 -19.87 5.07 -0.15
N THR A 36 -19.13 3.97 0.00
CA THR A 36 -18.95 3.34 1.32
C THR A 36 -17.72 3.88 2.04
N ARG A 37 -17.77 3.92 3.38
CA ARG A 37 -16.60 4.29 4.20
C ARG A 37 -15.43 3.34 3.97
N GLU A 38 -15.67 2.06 3.74
CA GLU A 38 -14.64 1.06 3.45
C GLU A 38 -13.97 1.29 2.09
N ALA A 39 -14.72 1.73 1.09
CA ALA A 39 -14.17 2.11 -0.20
C ALA A 39 -13.25 3.32 -0.08
N ALA A 40 -13.72 4.39 0.57
CA ALA A 40 -12.93 5.59 0.81
C ALA A 40 -11.62 5.27 1.57
N ARG A 41 -11.72 4.42 2.59
CA ARG A 41 -10.55 3.96 3.35
C ARG A 41 -9.58 3.16 2.48
N GLY A 42 -10.08 2.24 1.67
CA GLY A 42 -9.28 1.45 0.73
C GLY A 42 -8.55 2.29 -0.32
N GLU A 43 -9.22 3.30 -0.86
CA GLU A 43 -8.65 4.28 -1.81
C GLU A 43 -7.53 5.09 -1.17
N LEU A 44 -7.75 5.62 0.03
CA LEU A 44 -6.76 6.42 0.73
C LEU A 44 -5.53 5.59 1.13
N MET A 45 -5.73 4.34 1.55
CA MET A 45 -4.64 3.39 1.78
C MET A 45 -3.83 3.12 0.51
N ARG A 46 -4.52 2.92 -0.60
CA ARG A 46 -3.88 2.67 -1.89
C ARG A 46 -3.05 3.88 -2.33
N PHE A 47 -3.62 5.07 -2.27
CA PHE A 47 -2.93 6.30 -2.59
C PHE A 47 -1.62 6.42 -1.80
N LEU A 48 -1.68 6.24 -0.48
CA LEU A 48 -0.52 6.37 0.38
C LEU A 48 0.51 5.25 0.14
N ALA A 49 0.05 4.01 -0.10
CA ALA A 49 0.94 2.88 -0.39
C ALA A 49 1.63 2.97 -1.76
N GLU A 50 1.05 3.68 -2.71
CA GLU A 50 1.61 3.89 -4.05
C GLU A 50 2.54 5.13 -4.12
N ALA A 51 2.61 5.91 -3.04
CA ALA A 51 3.37 7.14 -3.02
C ALA A 51 4.90 6.96 -3.15
N ALA A 52 5.42 5.73 -3.11
CA ALA A 52 6.82 5.45 -3.50
C ALA A 52 7.12 5.87 -4.95
N TRP A 53 6.11 5.90 -5.84
CA TRP A 53 6.23 6.37 -7.22
C TRP A 53 6.09 7.88 -7.38
N TYR A 54 5.51 8.56 -6.39
CA TYR A 54 5.35 10.01 -6.35
C TYR A 54 5.65 10.52 -4.93
N PRO A 55 6.93 10.42 -4.52
CA PRO A 55 7.31 10.57 -3.11
C PRO A 55 7.03 11.94 -2.51
N THR A 56 6.82 12.96 -3.33
CA THR A 56 6.39 14.28 -2.86
C THR A 56 5.03 14.26 -2.15
N ALA A 57 4.18 13.27 -2.43
CA ALA A 57 2.90 13.09 -1.73
C ALA A 57 3.09 12.66 -0.26
N LEU A 58 4.28 12.17 0.10
CA LEU A 58 4.61 11.76 1.47
C LEU A 58 5.14 12.90 2.36
N LEU A 59 5.27 14.10 1.81
CA LEU A 59 5.74 15.25 2.57
C LEU A 59 4.71 15.69 3.60
N PRO A 60 5.13 16.17 4.78
CA PRO A 60 4.23 16.74 5.78
C PRO A 60 3.37 17.90 5.24
N SER A 61 3.90 18.67 4.28
CA SER A 61 3.17 19.73 3.58
C SER A 61 1.96 19.23 2.78
N GLN A 62 1.88 17.92 2.50
CA GLN A 62 0.77 17.25 1.83
C GLN A 62 -0.21 16.61 2.82
N GLY A 63 -0.06 16.88 4.12
CA GLY A 63 -0.95 16.39 5.16
C GLY A 63 -0.56 15.04 5.77
N VAL A 64 0.56 14.47 5.37
CA VAL A 64 1.04 13.22 5.97
C VAL A 64 1.74 13.50 7.30
N VAL A 65 1.27 12.84 8.35
CA VAL A 65 1.88 12.90 9.69
C VAL A 65 2.71 11.61 9.89
N TRP A 66 3.98 11.79 10.22
CA TRP A 66 4.90 10.67 10.45
C TRP A 66 5.16 10.45 11.94
N THR A 67 5.11 9.18 12.35
CA THR A 67 5.49 8.74 13.70
C THR A 67 6.56 7.66 13.60
N ALA A 68 7.72 7.90 14.17
CA ALA A 68 8.81 6.91 14.18
C ALA A 68 8.40 5.66 14.98
N VAL A 69 8.73 4.49 14.45
CA VAL A 69 8.56 3.18 15.11
C VAL A 69 9.92 2.66 15.58
N ASP A 70 10.90 2.66 14.69
CA ASP A 70 12.29 2.28 14.96
C ASP A 70 13.24 3.03 14.02
N ARG A 71 14.49 2.58 13.92
CA ARG A 71 15.53 3.23 13.10
C ARG A 71 15.23 3.22 11.60
N VAL A 72 14.45 2.28 11.14
CA VAL A 72 14.17 2.04 9.70
C VAL A 72 12.68 1.95 9.40
N SER A 73 11.82 2.21 10.38
CA SER A 73 10.37 2.12 10.22
C SER A 73 9.66 3.32 10.81
N ALA A 74 8.63 3.78 10.12
CA ALA A 74 7.74 4.84 10.58
C ALA A 74 6.30 4.58 10.11
N ASN A 75 5.34 5.07 10.88
CA ASN A 75 3.94 5.10 10.49
C ASN A 75 3.63 6.42 9.79
N ALA A 76 3.00 6.33 8.63
CA ALA A 76 2.41 7.44 7.92
C ALA A 76 0.90 7.49 8.20
N ILE A 77 0.41 8.61 8.68
CA ILE A 77 -1.00 8.86 8.97
C ILE A 77 -1.49 9.91 7.98
N LEU A 78 -2.60 9.63 7.31
CA LEU A 78 -3.24 10.56 6.38
C LEU A 78 -4.73 10.62 6.67
N GLU A 79 -5.25 11.84 6.70
CA GLU A 79 -6.67 12.13 6.85
C GLU A 79 -7.23 12.76 5.58
N ASP A 80 -8.40 12.30 5.17
CA ASP A 80 -9.21 12.93 4.13
C ASP A 80 -10.68 12.94 4.56
N GLY A 81 -11.19 14.12 4.85
CA GLY A 81 -12.52 14.29 5.42
C GLY A 81 -12.66 13.58 6.76
N THR A 82 -13.54 12.57 6.81
CA THR A 82 -13.77 11.76 8.01
C THR A 82 -13.01 10.43 8.01
N THR A 83 -12.14 10.21 7.01
CA THR A 83 -11.39 8.99 6.84
C THR A 83 -9.95 9.20 7.25
N THR A 84 -9.47 8.39 8.18
CA THR A 84 -8.06 8.37 8.61
C THR A 84 -7.48 6.99 8.35
N VAL A 85 -6.29 6.95 7.77
CA VAL A 85 -5.54 5.71 7.54
C VAL A 85 -4.14 5.81 8.12
N THR A 86 -3.62 4.68 8.57
CA THR A 86 -2.24 4.55 9.06
C THR A 86 -1.57 3.38 8.34
N LEU A 87 -0.44 3.65 7.70
CA LEU A 87 0.36 2.65 7.02
C LEU A 87 1.76 2.62 7.63
N SER A 88 2.29 1.41 7.82
CA SER A 88 3.66 1.23 8.33
C SER A 88 4.63 1.13 7.16
N PHE A 89 5.58 2.04 7.11
CA PHE A 89 6.64 2.10 6.10
C PHE A 89 7.94 1.56 6.67
N ARG A 90 8.63 0.76 5.89
CA ARG A 90 10.00 0.33 6.17
C ARG A 90 10.93 0.91 5.11
N PHE A 91 12.06 1.41 5.56
CA PHE A 91 13.08 2.06 4.72
C PHE A 91 14.37 1.25 4.74
N SER A 92 15.10 1.26 3.61
CA SER A 92 16.46 0.78 3.52
C SER A 92 17.43 1.71 4.27
N GLU A 93 18.67 1.26 4.44
CA GLU A 93 19.74 2.11 4.98
C GLU A 93 19.99 3.37 4.13
N ALA A 94 19.70 3.30 2.82
CA ALA A 94 19.78 4.44 1.91
C ALA A 94 18.54 5.37 1.98
N GLY A 95 17.58 5.09 2.86
CA GLY A 95 16.35 5.88 3.02
C GLY A 95 15.28 5.65 1.94
N LEU A 96 15.41 4.60 1.13
CA LEU A 96 14.41 4.24 0.14
C LEU A 96 13.31 3.36 0.76
N ILE A 97 12.09 3.49 0.29
CA ILE A 97 10.97 2.67 0.78
C ILE A 97 11.16 1.22 0.33
N GLU A 98 11.30 0.30 1.25
CA GLU A 98 11.39 -1.14 0.97
C GLU A 98 10.02 -1.80 0.99
N SER A 99 9.17 -1.41 1.93
CA SER A 99 7.84 -1.99 2.04
C SER A 99 6.85 -1.07 2.75
N VAL A 100 5.59 -1.32 2.47
CA VAL A 100 4.43 -0.73 3.15
C VAL A 100 3.55 -1.86 3.65
N PHE A 101 3.10 -1.77 4.89
CA PHE A 101 2.28 -2.77 5.54
C PHE A 101 1.01 -2.16 6.12
N VAL A 102 -0.10 -2.89 6.00
CA VAL A 102 -1.40 -2.58 6.59
C VAL A 102 -1.97 -3.85 7.23
N PRO A 103 -2.30 -3.87 8.52
CA PRO A 103 -2.77 -5.08 9.20
C PRO A 103 -4.21 -5.46 8.83
N ASP A 104 -5.02 -4.52 8.34
CA ASP A 104 -6.47 -4.64 8.28
C ASP A 104 -7.10 -4.01 7.03
N ARG A 105 -6.47 -4.18 5.88
CA ARG A 105 -7.03 -3.72 4.61
C ARG A 105 -8.26 -4.56 4.24
N GLY A 106 -9.33 -3.89 3.77
CA GLY A 106 -10.53 -4.57 3.28
C GLY A 106 -10.24 -5.37 2.00
N ARG A 107 -10.54 -6.67 2.03
CA ARG A 107 -10.50 -7.58 0.89
C ARG A 107 -11.88 -8.14 0.64
N VAL A 108 -12.36 -8.04 -0.60
CA VAL A 108 -13.66 -8.62 -0.97
C VAL A 108 -13.51 -10.12 -1.20
N VAL A 109 -14.25 -10.92 -0.45
CA VAL A 109 -14.29 -12.38 -0.57
C VAL A 109 -15.77 -12.80 -0.60
N LYS A 110 -16.21 -13.39 -1.70
CA LYS A 110 -17.60 -13.84 -1.89
C LYS A 110 -18.63 -12.75 -1.54
N GLY A 111 -18.36 -11.51 -1.96
CA GLY A 111 -19.25 -10.37 -1.72
C GLY A 111 -19.17 -9.73 -0.33
N ALA A 112 -18.39 -10.26 0.58
CA ALA A 112 -18.15 -9.69 1.91
C ALA A 112 -16.77 -9.03 2.00
N VAL A 113 -16.66 -7.94 2.76
CA VAL A 113 -15.38 -7.30 3.07
C VAL A 113 -14.78 -7.96 4.30
N ILE A 114 -13.62 -8.58 4.12
CA ILE A 114 -12.84 -9.21 5.18
C ILE A 114 -11.56 -8.40 5.38
N ARG A 115 -11.32 -7.95 6.61
CA ARG A 115 -10.09 -7.26 6.97
C ARG A 115 -8.94 -8.24 7.01
N THR A 116 -7.93 -7.97 6.18
CA THR A 116 -6.82 -8.89 5.94
C THR A 116 -5.52 -8.09 5.92
N ALA A 117 -4.48 -8.63 6.51
CA ALA A 117 -3.16 -8.03 6.44
C ALA A 117 -2.65 -7.99 5.00
N TRP A 118 -2.04 -6.89 4.64
CA TRP A 118 -1.59 -6.61 3.28
C TRP A 118 -0.23 -5.92 3.30
N GLN A 119 0.62 -6.28 2.33
CA GLN A 119 1.95 -5.72 2.19
C GLN A 119 2.25 -5.41 0.73
N ARG A 120 2.96 -4.30 0.49
CA ARG A 120 3.60 -3.98 -0.77
C ARG A 120 5.10 -3.89 -0.55
N ARG A 121 5.88 -4.48 -1.44
CA ARG A 121 7.35 -4.38 -1.46
C ARG A 121 7.79 -3.68 -2.72
N PHE A 122 8.88 -2.90 -2.61
CA PHE A 122 9.44 -2.13 -3.70
C PHE A 122 10.89 -2.51 -3.93
N ARG A 123 11.30 -2.55 -5.20
CA ARG A 123 12.66 -2.93 -5.62
C ARG A 123 13.06 -2.15 -6.87
N ASN A 124 14.35 -2.26 -7.22
CA ASN A 124 14.93 -1.75 -8.46
C ASN A 124 14.64 -0.24 -8.64
N TYR A 125 15.16 0.54 -7.68
CA TYR A 125 15.02 1.99 -7.73
C TYR A 125 15.88 2.58 -8.84
N GLU A 126 15.28 3.41 -9.70
CA GLU A 126 15.96 4.16 -10.74
C GLU A 126 15.63 5.65 -10.64
N ARG A 127 16.56 6.47 -11.13
CA ARG A 127 16.33 7.91 -11.21
C ARG A 127 15.48 8.24 -12.41
N ARG A 128 14.30 8.79 -12.16
CA ARG A 128 13.35 9.25 -13.18
C ARG A 128 12.94 10.70 -12.86
N HIS A 129 13.13 11.60 -13.83
CA HIS A 129 12.82 13.04 -13.67
C HIS A 129 13.39 13.64 -12.36
N GLY A 130 14.61 13.27 -12.00
CA GLY A 130 15.30 13.75 -10.81
C GLY A 130 14.94 13.05 -9.50
N MET A 131 13.95 12.15 -9.48
CA MET A 131 13.54 11.40 -8.30
C MET A 131 13.93 9.93 -8.40
N LEU A 132 14.25 9.31 -7.28
CA LEU A 132 14.40 7.86 -7.19
C LEU A 132 13.02 7.22 -7.00
N VAL A 133 12.62 6.38 -7.95
CA VAL A 133 11.35 5.67 -7.94
C VAL A 133 11.58 4.17 -8.15
N PRO A 134 10.77 3.29 -7.51
CA PRO A 134 10.91 1.86 -7.71
C PRO A 134 10.39 1.46 -9.09
N MET A 135 11.11 0.58 -9.77
CA MET A 135 10.70 0.02 -11.06
C MET A 135 9.89 -1.27 -10.90
N ASP A 136 10.07 -1.96 -9.76
CA ASP A 136 9.34 -3.17 -9.44
C ASP A 136 8.59 -3.02 -8.11
N ALA A 137 7.36 -3.49 -8.09
CA ALA A 137 6.57 -3.62 -6.88
C ALA A 137 5.84 -4.97 -6.85
N GLU A 138 5.73 -5.52 -5.67
CA GLU A 138 5.03 -6.76 -5.39
C GLU A 138 4.02 -6.54 -4.29
N VAL A 139 2.78 -7.02 -4.45
CA VAL A 139 1.75 -6.96 -3.43
C VAL A 139 1.38 -8.35 -2.95
N ALA A 140 1.10 -8.48 -1.67
CA ALA A 140 0.68 -9.74 -1.06
C ALA A 140 -0.43 -9.51 -0.04
N TRP A 141 -1.44 -10.37 -0.08
CA TRP A 141 -2.34 -10.58 1.03
C TRP A 141 -1.72 -11.60 1.97
N LEU A 142 -1.55 -11.23 3.23
CA LEU A 142 -0.98 -12.10 4.24
C LEU A 142 -2.12 -12.86 4.91
N LEU A 143 -2.41 -14.05 4.39
CA LEU A 143 -3.49 -14.89 4.91
C LEU A 143 -2.99 -15.71 6.09
N PRO A 144 -3.82 -15.87 7.16
CA PRO A 144 -3.51 -16.84 8.20
C PRO A 144 -3.44 -18.22 7.57
N THR A 145 -2.35 -18.96 7.80
CA THR A 145 -2.26 -20.35 7.40
C THR A 145 -3.28 -21.16 8.19
N ALA A 146 -4.11 -21.93 7.47
CA ALA A 146 -4.96 -22.94 8.07
C ALA A 146 -4.07 -24.11 8.56
N LEU A 147 -3.37 -23.91 9.71
CA LEU A 147 -2.78 -24.98 10.47
C LEU A 147 -3.70 -25.27 11.65
N ASN A 148 -4.23 -26.48 11.63
CA ASN A 148 -5.00 -27.16 12.67
C ASN A 148 -6.50 -26.86 12.76
N ARG A 149 -7.25 -27.47 11.84
CA ARG A 149 -8.47 -28.18 12.20
C ARG A 149 -8.25 -29.68 12.03
N ILE A 150 -7.43 -30.28 12.89
CA ILE A 150 -7.45 -31.70 13.18
C ILE A 150 -7.21 -31.80 14.69
N GLY A 151 -8.29 -32.04 15.43
CA GLY A 151 -8.33 -32.28 16.85
C GLY A 151 -9.75 -32.59 17.22
#